data_bd721dcdad01b5f1bd7c05fde17f001e
#
_entry.id   bd721dcdad01b5f1bd7c05fde17f001e
#
_cell.length_a   1.000
_cell.length_b   1.000
_cell.length_c   1.000
_cell.angle_alpha   90.00
_cell.angle_beta   90.00
_cell.angle_gamma   90.00
#
_symmetry.space_group_name_H-M   'P 1'
#
loop_
_entity.id
_entity.type
_entity.pdbx_description
1 polymer ?
#
loop_
_entity_poly.entity_id
_entity_poly.type
_entity_poly.pdbx_seq_one_letter_code
_entity_poly.pdbx_strand_id
1 'polypeptide(L)'
;MQKILDGIVVLDLTRFFSGPQCTLFLAGMGAEVIKIDDPKGGDPIAFAPPFDGPGGIPFEKKTAKDMGPAYLKRQRGKKSVMLDLKSAEGLEIFFRLVAKADVVVENFRAGVASRLGIDYPALCAANPKSIYCAVTGYGSTGPSKDDKAYDLMVQAAVGLMSMTGQPGEPPVKTASALSDALAGTFAANGIVAALFGASWHVMSGPT
;
A
#
# COMPACT_ATOMS: atom_id res chain seq x y z
N MET A 1 26.71 -8.44 -2.36
CA MET A 1 25.81 -9.60 -2.13
C MET A 1 24.52 -9.31 -2.88
N GLN A 2 24.12 -10.17 -3.80
CA GLN A 2 22.87 -10.04 -4.56
C GLN A 2 21.68 -10.21 -3.61
N LYS A 3 20.69 -9.34 -3.72
CA LYS A 3 19.48 -9.44 -2.90
C LYS A 3 18.45 -10.35 -3.59
N ILE A 4 17.51 -10.90 -2.81
CA ILE A 4 16.57 -11.92 -3.30
C ILE A 4 15.64 -11.41 -4.40
N LEU A 5 15.32 -10.11 -4.42
CA LEU A 5 14.46 -9.47 -5.41
C LEU A 5 15.22 -8.54 -6.38
N ASP A 6 16.55 -8.72 -6.52
CA ASP A 6 17.31 -7.96 -7.52
C ASP A 6 16.76 -8.23 -8.93
N GLY A 7 16.45 -7.16 -9.67
CA GLY A 7 15.86 -7.21 -11.01
C GLY A 7 14.34 -7.21 -11.06
N ILE A 8 13.65 -7.36 -9.93
CA ILE A 8 12.17 -7.27 -9.83
C ILE A 8 11.73 -5.81 -9.78
N VAL A 9 10.79 -5.44 -10.65
CA VAL A 9 10.20 -4.09 -10.73
C VAL A 9 8.79 -4.10 -10.15
N VAL A 10 8.56 -3.22 -9.16
CA VAL A 10 7.29 -3.07 -8.44
C VAL A 10 6.70 -1.69 -8.67
N LEU A 11 5.49 -1.59 -9.17
CA LEU A 11 4.70 -0.36 -9.21
C LEU A 11 3.88 -0.24 -7.93
N ASP A 12 4.11 0.83 -7.18
CA ASP A 12 3.51 1.11 -5.88
C ASP A 12 2.48 2.24 -6.00
N LEU A 13 1.20 1.90 -6.06
CA LEU A 13 0.07 2.84 -6.08
C LEU A 13 -0.50 3.08 -4.67
N THR A 14 0.15 2.53 -3.65
CA THR A 14 -0.40 2.46 -2.30
C THR A 14 -0.27 3.77 -1.53
N ARG A 15 -1.10 3.96 -0.51
CA ARG A 15 -1.13 5.14 0.37
C ARG A 15 -1.25 4.73 1.83
N PHE A 16 -0.96 5.64 2.73
CA PHE A 16 -1.07 5.51 4.19
C PHE A 16 -0.09 4.49 4.78
N PHE A 17 -0.54 3.30 5.19
CA PHE A 17 0.27 2.38 5.99
C PHE A 17 0.46 1.00 5.32
N SER A 18 -0.57 0.18 5.22
CA SER A 18 -0.49 -1.25 4.88
C SER A 18 0.23 -1.52 3.56
N GLY A 19 -0.23 -0.90 2.48
CA GLY A 19 0.41 -1.03 1.18
C GLY A 19 1.84 -0.48 1.13
N PRO A 20 2.11 0.76 1.60
CA PRO A 20 3.47 1.28 1.68
C PRO A 20 4.42 0.44 2.55
N GLN A 21 3.91 -0.26 3.57
CA GLN A 21 4.68 -1.22 4.36
C GLN A 21 5.05 -2.47 3.54
N CYS A 22 4.11 -3.00 2.77
CA CYS A 22 4.36 -4.11 1.84
C CYS A 22 5.50 -3.77 0.87
N THR A 23 5.37 -2.66 0.16
CA THR A 23 6.34 -2.25 -0.86
C THR A 23 7.68 -1.79 -0.27
N LEU A 24 7.71 -1.32 1.00
CA LEU A 24 8.97 -1.11 1.75
C LEU A 24 9.73 -2.41 1.97
N PHE A 25 9.04 -3.49 2.32
CA PHE A 25 9.68 -4.80 2.49
C PHE A 25 10.26 -5.31 1.17
N LEU A 26 9.51 -5.18 0.06
CA LEU A 26 10.01 -5.56 -1.27
C LEU A 26 11.25 -4.75 -1.66
N ALA A 27 11.26 -3.42 -1.41
CA ALA A 27 12.44 -2.57 -1.63
C ALA A 27 13.62 -3.01 -0.75
N GLY A 28 13.38 -3.34 0.52
CA GLY A 28 14.39 -3.87 1.44
C GLY A 28 15.02 -5.17 0.96
N MET A 29 14.24 -6.03 0.30
CA MET A 29 14.66 -7.28 -0.31
C MET A 29 15.35 -7.12 -1.68
N GLY A 30 15.40 -5.90 -2.24
CA GLY A 30 16.14 -5.58 -3.47
C GLY A 30 15.29 -5.23 -4.68
N ALA A 31 13.97 -5.28 -4.59
CA ALA A 31 13.13 -4.85 -5.69
C ALA A 31 13.30 -3.37 -6.01
N GLU A 32 13.24 -3.02 -7.29
CA GLU A 32 13.11 -1.64 -7.74
C GLU A 32 11.65 -1.21 -7.58
N VAL A 33 11.36 -0.43 -6.54
CA VAL A 33 10.00 0.05 -6.26
C VAL A 33 9.83 1.46 -6.81
N ILE A 34 8.85 1.63 -7.69
CA ILE A 34 8.46 2.91 -8.29
C ILE A 34 7.10 3.31 -7.70
N LYS A 35 7.12 4.25 -6.77
CA LYS A 35 5.91 4.83 -6.20
C LYS A 35 5.26 5.79 -7.18
N ILE A 36 3.97 5.60 -7.42
CA ILE A 36 3.15 6.44 -8.28
C ILE A 36 2.22 7.26 -7.42
N ASP A 37 2.44 8.57 -7.38
CA ASP A 37 1.68 9.52 -6.60
C ASP A 37 0.81 10.44 -7.50
N ASP A 38 -0.34 10.85 -6.96
CA ASP A 38 -1.20 11.87 -7.59
C ASP A 38 -0.50 13.23 -7.52
N PRO A 39 -0.30 13.95 -8.64
CA PRO A 39 0.38 15.24 -8.65
C PRO A 39 -0.33 16.32 -7.83
N LYS A 40 -1.64 16.16 -7.56
CA LYS A 40 -2.44 17.15 -6.81
C LYS A 40 -2.41 16.94 -5.29
N GLY A 41 -2.20 15.72 -4.83
CA GLY A 41 -2.36 15.41 -3.41
C GLY A 41 -1.33 14.43 -2.82
N GLY A 42 -0.59 13.70 -3.65
CA GLY A 42 0.38 12.70 -3.19
C GLY A 42 -0.20 11.64 -2.25
N ASP A 43 0.61 11.19 -1.32
CA ASP A 43 0.17 10.34 -0.22
C ASP A 43 -0.22 11.22 0.99
N PRO A 44 -1.49 11.18 1.46
CA PRO A 44 -1.96 12.01 2.58
C PRO A 44 -1.14 11.88 3.86
N ILE A 45 -0.50 10.74 4.10
CA ILE A 45 0.32 10.52 5.30
C ILE A 45 1.58 11.40 5.31
N ALA A 46 2.02 11.94 4.17
CA ALA A 46 3.11 12.90 4.10
C ALA A 46 2.79 14.23 4.81
N PHE A 47 1.49 14.51 4.96
CA PHE A 47 0.97 15.72 5.58
C PHE A 47 0.44 15.51 7.01
N ALA A 48 0.66 14.33 7.59
CA ALA A 48 0.25 14.02 8.95
C ALA A 48 1.34 14.38 9.97
N PRO A 49 1.03 15.19 11.00
CA PRO A 49 1.98 15.55 12.05
C PRO A 49 2.34 14.34 12.96
N PRO A 50 3.45 14.42 13.73
CA PRO A 50 4.43 15.50 13.69
C PRO A 50 5.19 15.54 12.38
N PHE A 51 5.87 16.65 12.07
CA PHE A 51 6.68 16.77 10.85
C PHE A 51 8.17 16.66 11.18
N ASP A 52 8.95 16.14 10.24
CA ASP A 52 10.41 16.18 10.26
C ASP A 52 10.90 17.08 9.13
N GLY A 53 11.77 18.02 9.44
CA GLY A 53 12.27 18.99 8.48
C GLY A 53 13.31 19.93 9.10
N PRO A 54 13.76 20.93 8.32
CA PRO A 54 14.80 21.87 8.76
C PRO A 54 14.47 22.65 10.04
N GLY A 55 13.20 22.69 10.44
CA GLY A 55 12.72 23.36 11.66
C GLY A 55 12.61 22.45 12.87
N GLY A 56 13.14 21.22 12.85
CA GLY A 56 13.02 20.23 13.91
C GLY A 56 11.78 19.33 13.75
N ILE A 57 11.10 18.99 14.86
CA ILE A 57 9.94 18.09 14.87
C ILE A 57 8.67 18.85 15.35
N PRO A 58 8.13 19.79 14.57
CA PRO A 58 6.92 20.54 14.94
C PRO A 58 5.64 19.76 14.61
N PHE A 59 4.53 20.15 15.26
CA PHE A 59 3.19 19.67 14.90
C PHE A 59 2.57 20.46 13.74
N GLU A 60 3.16 21.59 13.38
CA GLU A 60 2.75 22.40 12.24
C GLU A 60 3.83 22.38 11.17
N LYS A 61 3.40 22.24 9.91
CA LYS A 61 4.30 22.29 8.77
C LYS A 61 4.85 23.71 8.59
N LYS A 62 6.16 23.89 8.68
CA LYS A 62 6.83 25.20 8.55
C LYS A 62 7.37 25.44 7.16
N THR A 63 7.73 24.41 6.44
CA THR A 63 8.29 24.49 5.08
C THR A 63 7.67 23.46 4.14
N ALA A 64 7.79 23.66 2.85
CA ALA A 64 7.35 22.68 1.85
C ALA A 64 8.11 21.35 1.95
N LYS A 65 9.28 21.33 2.58
CA LYS A 65 10.14 20.15 2.74
C LYS A 65 9.77 19.31 3.97
N ASP A 66 8.98 19.86 4.90
CA ASP A 66 8.59 19.14 6.09
C ASP A 66 7.60 18.04 5.74
N MET A 67 7.90 16.82 6.16
CA MET A 67 7.10 15.63 5.87
C MET A 67 6.82 14.84 7.14
N GLY A 68 5.69 14.14 7.16
CA GLY A 68 5.36 13.23 8.25
C GLY A 68 6.36 12.06 8.34
N PRO A 69 6.92 11.76 9.52
CA PRO A 69 7.87 10.65 9.70
C PRO A 69 7.30 9.30 9.28
N ALA A 70 5.99 9.14 9.40
CA ALA A 70 5.30 7.92 8.95
C ALA A 70 5.44 7.72 7.43
N TYR A 71 5.40 8.79 6.64
CA TYR A 71 5.69 8.77 5.21
C TYR A 71 7.17 8.44 4.95
N LEU A 72 8.07 9.25 5.52
CA LEU A 72 9.52 9.10 5.32
C LEU A 72 10.00 7.68 5.66
N LYS A 73 9.48 7.12 6.75
CA LYS A 73 9.80 5.74 7.17
C LYS A 73 9.46 4.69 6.10
N ARG A 74 8.33 4.85 5.40
CA ARG A 74 7.81 3.83 4.48
C ARG A 74 8.23 4.04 3.02
N GLN A 75 8.78 5.21 2.69
CA GLN A 75 9.21 5.51 1.32
C GLN A 75 10.72 5.28 1.09
N ARG A 76 11.42 4.77 2.11
CA ARG A 76 12.88 4.49 2.00
C ARG A 76 13.16 3.46 0.91
N GLY A 77 14.14 3.77 0.07
CA GLY A 77 14.59 2.89 -1.00
C GLY A 77 13.66 2.82 -2.22
N LYS A 78 12.61 3.66 -2.27
CA LYS A 78 11.70 3.75 -3.42
C LYS A 78 12.07 4.93 -4.31
N LYS A 79 11.85 4.77 -5.60
CA LYS A 79 11.77 5.87 -6.58
C LYS A 79 10.33 6.42 -6.57
N SER A 80 10.13 7.67 -6.99
CA SER A 80 8.80 8.27 -7.08
C SER A 80 8.58 8.93 -8.42
N VAL A 81 7.35 8.83 -8.93
CA VAL A 81 6.86 9.53 -10.11
C VAL A 81 5.46 10.07 -9.83
N MET A 82 5.21 11.30 -10.31
CA MET A 82 3.88 11.92 -10.24
C MET A 82 3.15 11.63 -11.54
N LEU A 83 2.00 10.92 -11.47
CA LEU A 83 1.14 10.64 -12.62
C LEU A 83 -0.32 10.91 -12.28
N ASP A 84 -0.99 11.70 -13.12
CA ASP A 84 -2.45 11.85 -13.03
C ASP A 84 -3.13 10.67 -13.75
N LEU A 85 -3.47 9.63 -13.00
CA LEU A 85 -4.16 8.43 -13.51
C LEU A 85 -5.61 8.68 -13.97
N LYS A 86 -6.09 9.94 -13.89
CA LYS A 86 -7.38 10.36 -14.43
C LYS A 86 -7.26 10.97 -15.82
N SER A 87 -6.05 11.31 -16.25
CA SER A 87 -5.76 11.80 -17.60
C SER A 87 -5.41 10.65 -18.54
N ALA A 88 -5.71 10.80 -19.84
CA ALA A 88 -5.38 9.81 -20.85
C ALA A 88 -3.86 9.62 -20.97
N GLU A 89 -3.11 10.71 -20.91
CA GLU A 89 -1.65 10.72 -21.02
C GLU A 89 -1.01 10.01 -19.79
N GLY A 90 -1.56 10.27 -18.59
CA GLY A 90 -1.10 9.62 -17.36
C GLY A 90 -1.35 8.12 -17.38
N LEU A 91 -2.51 7.68 -17.88
CA LEU A 91 -2.82 6.27 -18.05
C LEU A 91 -1.93 5.61 -19.11
N GLU A 92 -1.67 6.27 -20.24
CA GLU A 92 -0.75 5.75 -21.27
C GLU A 92 0.65 5.50 -20.67
N ILE A 93 1.20 6.48 -19.94
CA ILE A 93 2.49 6.34 -19.28
C ILE A 93 2.45 5.21 -18.25
N PHE A 94 1.37 5.12 -17.47
CA PHE A 94 1.19 4.06 -16.48
C PHE A 94 1.24 2.68 -17.13
N PHE A 95 0.50 2.44 -18.21
CA PHE A 95 0.51 1.14 -18.90
C PHE A 95 1.84 0.81 -19.57
N ARG A 96 2.61 1.82 -20.00
CA ARG A 96 3.99 1.60 -20.46
C ARG A 96 4.91 1.14 -19.33
N LEU A 97 4.67 1.58 -18.08
CA LEU A 97 5.37 1.06 -16.90
C LEU A 97 4.89 -0.36 -16.55
N VAL A 98 3.58 -0.62 -16.58
CA VAL A 98 2.99 -1.94 -16.33
C VAL A 98 3.57 -3.00 -17.26
N ALA A 99 3.77 -2.68 -18.55
CA ALA A 99 4.37 -3.60 -19.51
C ALA A 99 5.79 -4.09 -19.14
N LYS A 100 6.45 -3.38 -18.22
CA LYS A 100 7.82 -3.70 -17.75
C LYS A 100 7.87 -4.09 -16.26
N ALA A 101 6.73 -4.08 -15.58
CA ALA A 101 6.65 -4.35 -14.14
C ALA A 101 6.33 -5.83 -13.88
N ASP A 102 6.95 -6.39 -12.86
CA ASP A 102 6.66 -7.74 -12.37
C ASP A 102 5.50 -7.74 -11.38
N VAL A 103 5.34 -6.64 -10.63
CA VAL A 103 4.33 -6.52 -9.57
C VAL A 103 3.66 -5.15 -9.61
N VAL A 104 2.34 -5.12 -9.41
CA VAL A 104 1.57 -3.89 -9.17
C VAL A 104 0.86 -4.04 -7.84
N VAL A 105 1.06 -3.08 -6.93
CA VAL A 105 0.44 -3.08 -5.59
C VAL A 105 -0.42 -1.84 -5.42
N GLU A 106 -1.66 -2.03 -4.98
CA GLU A 106 -2.57 -0.94 -4.65
C GLU A 106 -3.32 -1.22 -3.34
N ASN A 107 -3.81 -0.18 -2.68
CA ASN A 107 -4.70 -0.29 -1.51
C ASN A 107 -5.83 0.74 -1.58
N PHE A 108 -6.42 0.89 -2.74
CA PHE A 108 -7.56 1.76 -2.96
C PHE A 108 -8.83 1.19 -2.31
N ARG A 109 -9.81 2.06 -2.10
CA ARG A 109 -11.16 1.60 -1.76
C ARG A 109 -11.74 0.79 -2.92
N ALA A 110 -12.66 -0.11 -2.60
CA ALA A 110 -13.38 -0.90 -3.58
C ALA A 110 -13.91 -0.04 -4.75
N GLY A 111 -13.74 -0.54 -5.96
CA GLY A 111 -14.17 0.09 -7.21
C GLY A 111 -13.33 1.31 -7.66
N VAL A 112 -12.32 1.76 -6.91
CA VAL A 112 -11.46 2.88 -7.35
C VAL A 112 -10.56 2.44 -8.50
N ALA A 113 -9.91 1.30 -8.39
CA ALA A 113 -9.04 0.77 -9.45
C ALA A 113 -9.82 0.59 -10.76
N SER A 114 -11.04 0.02 -10.69
CA SER A 114 -11.91 -0.15 -11.88
C SER A 114 -12.34 1.18 -12.49
N ARG A 115 -12.69 2.17 -11.67
CA ARG A 115 -13.04 3.51 -12.18
C ARG A 115 -11.86 4.24 -12.83
N LEU A 116 -10.65 3.93 -12.41
CA LEU A 116 -9.43 4.45 -13.03
C LEU A 116 -8.98 3.62 -14.23
N GLY A 117 -9.61 2.48 -14.51
CA GLY A 117 -9.23 1.56 -15.59
C GLY A 117 -7.90 0.86 -15.34
N ILE A 118 -7.54 0.64 -14.09
CA ILE A 118 -6.27 0.01 -13.66
C ILE A 118 -6.49 -1.20 -12.75
N ASP A 119 -7.64 -1.84 -12.88
CA ASP A 119 -7.98 -3.07 -12.16
C ASP A 119 -7.27 -4.30 -12.75
N TYR A 120 -7.43 -5.43 -12.09
CA TYR A 120 -6.78 -6.68 -12.51
C TYR A 120 -7.03 -7.05 -13.98
N PRO A 121 -8.27 -7.00 -14.55
CA PRO A 121 -8.49 -7.27 -15.96
C PRO A 121 -7.69 -6.37 -16.91
N ALA A 122 -7.65 -5.05 -16.61
CA ALA A 122 -6.92 -4.09 -17.43
C ALA A 122 -5.40 -4.33 -17.38
N LEU A 123 -4.87 -4.61 -16.17
CA LEU A 123 -3.45 -4.90 -15.98
C LEU A 123 -3.05 -6.23 -16.61
N CYS A 124 -3.88 -7.27 -16.47
CA CYS A 124 -3.66 -8.58 -17.08
C CYS A 124 -3.65 -8.50 -18.62
N ALA A 125 -4.50 -7.66 -19.22
CA ALA A 125 -4.50 -7.41 -20.64
C ALA A 125 -3.21 -6.74 -21.13
N ALA A 126 -2.63 -5.84 -20.33
CA ALA A 126 -1.39 -5.12 -20.65
C ALA A 126 -0.14 -5.97 -20.39
N ASN A 127 -0.12 -6.75 -19.31
CA ASN A 127 0.98 -7.62 -18.93
C ASN A 127 0.45 -8.85 -18.14
N PRO A 128 0.14 -9.96 -18.83
CA PRO A 128 -0.42 -11.15 -18.18
C PRO A 128 0.53 -11.88 -17.24
N LYS A 129 1.81 -11.49 -17.20
CA LYS A 129 2.82 -12.07 -16.30
C LYS A 129 2.94 -11.29 -14.99
N SER A 130 2.38 -10.09 -14.92
CA SER A 130 2.49 -9.27 -13.72
C SER A 130 1.61 -9.78 -12.59
N ILE A 131 2.14 -9.73 -11.38
CA ILE A 131 1.40 -10.03 -10.16
C ILE A 131 0.63 -8.77 -9.75
N TYR A 132 -0.68 -8.90 -9.56
CA TYR A 132 -1.52 -7.82 -9.02
C TYR A 132 -1.86 -8.10 -7.57
N CYS A 133 -1.51 -7.18 -6.68
CA CYS A 133 -1.80 -7.26 -5.25
C CYS A 133 -2.67 -6.09 -4.82
N ALA A 134 -3.93 -6.37 -4.48
CA ALA A 134 -4.86 -5.42 -3.88
C ALA A 134 -4.94 -5.65 -2.37
N VAL A 135 -4.57 -4.64 -1.57
CA VAL A 135 -4.70 -4.68 -0.11
C VAL A 135 -5.99 -3.97 0.28
N THR A 136 -6.97 -4.73 0.73
CA THR A 136 -8.31 -4.22 1.07
C THR A 136 -8.68 -4.55 2.52
N GLY A 137 -9.67 -3.86 3.07
CA GLY A 137 -10.11 -4.10 4.45
C GLY A 137 -10.87 -5.41 4.63
N TYR A 138 -11.74 -5.74 3.68
CA TYR A 138 -12.67 -6.89 3.81
C TYR A 138 -12.67 -7.79 2.57
N GLY A 139 -11.66 -7.68 1.72
CA GLY A 139 -11.58 -8.42 0.47
C GLY A 139 -12.37 -7.76 -0.67
N SER A 140 -12.31 -8.38 -1.85
CA SER A 140 -13.01 -7.90 -3.07
C SER A 140 -14.39 -8.53 -3.25
N THR A 141 -14.77 -9.49 -2.39
CA THR A 141 -16.03 -10.25 -2.43
C THR A 141 -16.70 -10.22 -1.06
N GLY A 142 -17.93 -10.71 -0.99
CA GLY A 142 -18.65 -10.77 0.27
C GLY A 142 -19.46 -9.51 0.62
N PRO A 143 -20.23 -9.53 1.72
CA PRO A 143 -21.19 -8.49 2.07
C PRO A 143 -20.51 -7.15 2.44
N SER A 144 -19.32 -7.18 3.03
CA SER A 144 -18.58 -5.99 3.50
C SER A 144 -17.54 -5.46 2.52
N LYS A 145 -17.50 -5.94 1.28
CA LYS A 145 -16.50 -5.55 0.27
C LYS A 145 -16.42 -4.04 0.02
N ASP A 146 -17.52 -3.33 0.16
CA ASP A 146 -17.63 -1.89 -0.09
C ASP A 146 -17.49 -1.05 1.19
N ASP A 147 -17.36 -1.70 2.35
CA ASP A 147 -17.23 -1.03 3.63
C ASP A 147 -15.88 -0.32 3.75
N LYS A 148 -15.91 0.80 4.47
CA LYS A 148 -14.67 1.54 4.76
C LYS A 148 -13.88 0.78 5.82
N ALA A 149 -12.61 0.57 5.57
CA ALA A 149 -11.70 -0.04 6.52
C ALA A 149 -10.52 0.89 6.81
N TYR A 150 -10.28 1.06 8.11
CA TYR A 150 -9.03 1.58 8.66
C TYR A 150 -8.63 0.65 9.79
N ASP A 151 -7.38 0.65 10.18
CA ASP A 151 -6.85 -0.23 11.22
C ASP A 151 -7.75 -0.35 12.46
N LEU A 152 -8.18 0.79 13.02
CA LEU A 152 -9.05 0.82 14.19
C LEU A 152 -10.40 0.11 13.97
N MET A 153 -10.99 0.29 12.79
CA MET A 153 -12.28 -0.34 12.45
C MET A 153 -12.11 -1.86 12.29
N VAL A 154 -11.02 -2.29 11.67
CA VAL A 154 -10.70 -3.72 11.52
C VAL A 154 -10.43 -4.35 12.88
N GLN A 155 -9.63 -3.72 13.76
CA GLN A 155 -9.39 -4.20 15.12
C GLN A 155 -10.69 -4.39 15.92
N ALA A 156 -11.65 -3.46 15.76
CA ALA A 156 -12.95 -3.57 16.40
C ALA A 156 -13.79 -4.73 15.82
N ALA A 157 -13.85 -4.82 14.49
CA ALA A 157 -14.67 -5.81 13.77
C ALA A 157 -14.23 -7.26 14.03
N VAL A 158 -12.90 -7.49 14.14
CA VAL A 158 -12.36 -8.85 14.42
C VAL A 158 -12.28 -9.18 15.92
N GLY A 159 -12.77 -8.33 16.80
CA GLY A 159 -12.78 -8.56 18.22
C GLY A 159 -11.43 -8.34 18.94
N LEU A 160 -10.38 -7.89 18.25
CA LEU A 160 -9.07 -7.68 18.85
C LEU A 160 -9.12 -6.67 20.00
N MET A 161 -9.93 -5.62 19.86
CA MET A 161 -10.09 -4.62 20.91
C MET A 161 -10.77 -5.16 22.17
N SER A 162 -11.64 -6.16 22.05
CA SER A 162 -12.30 -6.78 23.20
C SER A 162 -11.36 -7.68 24.03
N MET A 163 -10.22 -8.07 23.45
CA MET A 163 -9.18 -8.86 24.13
C MET A 163 -8.07 -7.98 24.74
N THR A 164 -8.13 -6.66 24.55
CA THR A 164 -7.14 -5.70 25.06
C THR A 164 -7.77 -4.78 26.11
N GLY A 165 -6.98 -4.34 27.08
CA GLY A 165 -7.44 -3.53 28.20
C GLY A 165 -7.56 -4.32 29.51
N GLN A 166 -8.27 -3.74 30.48
CA GLN A 166 -8.49 -4.35 31.79
C GLN A 166 -9.88 -5.03 31.84
N PRO A 167 -10.04 -6.13 32.58
CA PRO A 167 -11.34 -6.76 32.77
C PRO A 167 -12.38 -5.77 33.32
N GLY A 168 -13.56 -5.71 32.67
CA GLY A 168 -14.65 -4.81 33.08
C GLY A 168 -14.54 -3.37 32.55
N GLU A 169 -13.46 -3.00 31.89
CA GLU A 169 -13.29 -1.70 31.27
C GLU A 169 -13.66 -1.71 29.76
N PRO A 170 -13.91 -0.54 29.14
CA PRO A 170 -14.19 -0.45 27.72
C PRO A 170 -13.07 -1.04 26.86
N PRO A 171 -13.41 -1.63 25.68
CA PRO A 171 -12.41 -2.16 24.75
C PRO A 171 -11.37 -1.12 24.33
N VAL A 172 -10.11 -1.51 24.26
CA VAL A 172 -8.98 -0.61 23.93
C VAL A 172 -8.27 -1.09 22.67
N LYS A 173 -7.95 -0.16 21.79
CA LYS A 173 -7.14 -0.48 20.60
C LYS A 173 -5.71 -0.87 20.99
N THR A 174 -5.04 -1.67 20.18
CA THR A 174 -3.59 -1.89 20.32
C THR A 174 -2.81 -0.58 20.12
N ALA A 175 -1.64 -0.47 20.72
CA ALA A 175 -0.82 0.73 20.65
C ALA A 175 -0.38 1.09 19.23
N SER A 176 -0.15 0.09 18.37
CA SER A 176 0.22 0.27 16.97
C SER A 176 -0.95 -0.07 16.04
N ALA A 177 -0.88 0.36 14.77
CA ALA A 177 -1.77 -0.05 13.70
C ALA A 177 -1.48 -1.51 13.29
N LEU A 178 -1.93 -2.46 14.12
CA LEU A 178 -1.54 -3.87 14.03
C LEU A 178 -2.12 -4.55 12.78
N SER A 179 -3.39 -4.32 12.47
CA SER A 179 -4.01 -4.90 11.28
C SER A 179 -3.37 -4.39 9.99
N ASP A 180 -3.05 -3.10 9.92
CA ASP A 180 -2.31 -2.52 8.78
C ASP A 180 -0.91 -3.12 8.64
N ALA A 181 -0.19 -3.27 9.76
CA ALA A 181 1.17 -3.85 9.75
C ALA A 181 1.15 -5.30 9.29
N LEU A 182 0.21 -6.10 9.80
CA LEU A 182 0.04 -7.49 9.38
C LEU A 182 -0.38 -7.60 7.92
N ALA A 183 -1.36 -6.82 7.47
CA ALA A 183 -1.81 -6.81 6.08
C ALA A 183 -0.65 -6.52 5.12
N GLY A 184 0.16 -5.49 5.41
CA GLY A 184 1.35 -5.17 4.60
C GLY A 184 2.40 -6.28 4.61
N THR A 185 2.60 -6.93 5.75
CA THR A 185 3.56 -8.03 5.90
C THR A 185 3.09 -9.27 5.11
N PHE A 186 1.83 -9.67 5.26
CA PHE A 186 1.28 -10.81 4.53
C PHE A 186 1.21 -10.54 3.02
N ALA A 187 0.89 -9.32 2.60
CA ALA A 187 0.93 -8.94 1.19
C ALA A 187 2.33 -9.11 0.59
N ALA A 188 3.36 -8.65 1.30
CA ALA A 188 4.75 -8.84 0.85
C ALA A 188 5.13 -10.32 0.76
N ASN A 189 4.80 -11.13 1.79
CA ASN A 189 5.04 -12.57 1.78
C ASN A 189 4.33 -13.26 0.61
N GLY A 190 3.08 -12.88 0.35
CA GLY A 190 2.30 -13.41 -0.74
C GLY A 190 2.89 -13.08 -2.11
N ILE A 191 3.36 -11.85 -2.31
CA ILE A 191 4.04 -11.44 -3.55
C ILE A 191 5.32 -12.25 -3.75
N VAL A 192 6.14 -12.42 -2.69
CA VAL A 192 7.35 -13.24 -2.76
C VAL A 192 7.02 -14.69 -3.09
N ALA A 193 5.99 -15.25 -2.46
CA ALA A 193 5.53 -16.61 -2.76
C ALA A 193 5.07 -16.74 -4.23
N ALA A 194 4.37 -15.75 -4.76
CA ALA A 194 3.92 -15.75 -6.16
C ALA A 194 5.08 -15.61 -7.17
N LEU A 195 6.13 -14.86 -6.82
CA LEU A 195 7.33 -14.71 -7.66
C LEU A 195 8.14 -15.99 -7.76
N PHE A 196 8.21 -16.77 -6.69
CA PHE A 196 9.07 -17.98 -6.63
C PHE A 196 8.28 -19.29 -6.60
N GLY A 197 6.97 -19.26 -6.37
CA GLY A 197 6.09 -20.42 -6.38
C GLY A 197 5.28 -20.49 -7.68
N ALA A 198 5.23 -21.66 -8.32
CA ALA A 198 4.34 -21.87 -9.47
C ALA A 198 2.87 -21.87 -8.99
N SER A 199 2.11 -20.84 -9.27
CA SER A 199 0.64 -20.75 -9.16
C SER A 199 0.05 -20.42 -7.76
N TRP A 200 0.16 -19.17 -7.29
CA TRP A 200 -0.74 -18.68 -6.24
C TRP A 200 -1.30 -17.32 -6.64
N HIS A 201 -2.62 -17.23 -6.79
CA HIS A 201 -3.30 -15.95 -6.83
C HIS A 201 -3.38 -15.44 -5.38
N VAL A 202 -2.54 -14.47 -5.07
CA VAL A 202 -2.52 -13.90 -3.72
C VAL A 202 -3.58 -12.82 -3.61
N MET A 203 -4.69 -13.17 -2.99
CA MET A 203 -5.63 -12.20 -2.48
C MET A 203 -5.37 -12.04 -0.99
N SER A 204 -4.69 -10.97 -0.58
CA SER A 204 -4.55 -10.60 0.83
C SER A 204 -5.70 -9.71 1.23
N GLY A 205 -6.73 -10.34 1.79
CA GLY A 205 -7.71 -9.67 2.63
C GLY A 205 -7.81 -10.44 3.94
N PRO A 206 -8.13 -9.83 5.08
CA PRO A 206 -8.48 -10.60 6.25
C PRO A 206 -9.73 -11.41 5.93
N THR A 207 -9.64 -12.72 6.07
CA THR A 207 -10.78 -13.63 6.09
C THR A 207 -11.52 -13.52 7.41
#